data_879f85e6c7a3ceb3dde7f443d3cf1dd0
#
_entry.id   879f85e6c7a3ceb3dde7f443d3cf1dd0
#
_cell.length_a   1.000
_cell.length_b   1.000
_cell.length_c   1.000
_cell.angle_alpha   90.00
_cell.angle_beta   90.00
_cell.angle_gamma   90.00
#
_symmetry.space_group_name_H-M   'P 1'
#
loop_
_entity.id
_entity.type
_entity.pdbx_description
1 polymer ?
#
loop_
_entity_poly.entity_id
_entity_poly.type
_entity_poly.pdbx_seq_one_letter_code
_entity_poly.pdbx_strand_id
1 'polypeptide(L)'
;RSQSSKFAEFMSSYVTPTLVKAEMSEFTDVSSSADDENELTIQCSAVSREIVATYVKDDCNIEMILSIPPTYPLDTVEVNCRKLVGIKQDKWRRWAVQIVALLSSRDGSLREGIMLWKHNVDETMDGVEPCPICYTVIQNTDRSMPNLSCRTCKNMFHSKCLYKWFSSSSSSSCPLCRSVF
;
A
#
# COMPACT_ATOMS: atom_id res chain seq x y z
N ARG A 1 11.92 37.69 -6.22
CA ARG A 1 10.59 37.00 -6.39
C ARG A 1 10.23 36.75 -7.86
N SER A 2 10.61 37.64 -8.80
CA SER A 2 10.26 37.49 -10.24
C SER A 2 11.00 36.36 -10.98
N GLN A 3 12.26 36.07 -10.66
CA GLN A 3 13.05 35.05 -11.38
C GLN A 3 12.63 33.63 -10.99
N SER A 4 12.31 33.36 -9.70
CA SER A 4 11.86 32.07 -9.23
C SER A 4 10.50 31.68 -9.85
N SER A 5 9.60 32.65 -10.03
CA SER A 5 8.30 32.41 -10.69
C SER A 5 8.45 32.03 -12.16
N LYS A 6 9.32 32.71 -12.91
CA LYS A 6 9.58 32.41 -14.33
C LYS A 6 10.24 31.04 -14.51
N PHE A 7 11.11 30.66 -13.59
CA PHE A 7 11.75 29.33 -13.62
C PHE A 7 10.74 28.22 -13.34
N ALA A 8 9.87 28.39 -12.34
CA ALA A 8 8.80 27.45 -12.06
C ALA A 8 7.82 27.31 -13.25
N GLU A 9 7.48 28.41 -13.91
CA GLU A 9 6.63 28.42 -15.12
C GLU A 9 7.31 27.69 -16.29
N PHE A 10 8.60 27.92 -16.52
CA PHE A 10 9.38 27.18 -17.51
C PHE A 10 9.41 25.67 -17.22
N MET A 11 9.68 25.29 -15.96
CA MET A 11 9.68 23.89 -15.55
C MET A 11 8.32 23.23 -15.81
N SER A 12 7.24 23.85 -15.35
CA SER A 12 5.89 23.30 -15.50
C SER A 12 5.40 23.20 -16.95
N SER A 13 5.88 24.10 -17.83
CA SER A 13 5.43 24.15 -19.23
C SER A 13 6.24 23.24 -20.16
N TYR A 14 7.54 23.10 -19.93
CA TYR A 14 8.44 22.45 -20.89
C TYR A 14 9.17 21.23 -20.34
N VAL A 15 9.61 21.26 -19.09
CA VAL A 15 10.46 20.19 -18.54
C VAL A 15 9.63 19.10 -17.89
N THR A 16 8.78 19.46 -16.95
CA THR A 16 7.96 18.49 -16.18
C THR A 16 7.11 17.60 -17.05
N PRO A 17 6.38 18.08 -18.08
CA PRO A 17 5.57 17.20 -18.92
C PRO A 17 6.39 16.15 -19.68
N THR A 18 7.60 16.51 -20.09
CA THR A 18 8.51 15.61 -20.82
C THR A 18 9.07 14.53 -19.87
N LEU A 19 9.51 14.93 -18.68
CA LEU A 19 10.02 13.99 -17.66
C LEU A 19 8.93 13.03 -17.20
N VAL A 20 7.76 13.55 -16.83
CA VAL A 20 6.63 12.74 -16.37
C VAL A 20 6.21 11.74 -17.43
N LYS A 21 6.16 12.15 -18.71
CA LYS A 21 5.85 11.25 -19.81
C LYS A 21 6.90 10.16 -19.98
N ALA A 22 8.17 10.49 -19.85
CA ALA A 22 9.27 9.52 -19.94
C ALA A 22 9.18 8.49 -18.80
N GLU A 23 9.05 8.93 -17.56
CA GLU A 23 8.92 8.03 -16.41
C GLU A 23 7.63 7.20 -16.46
N MET A 24 6.51 7.79 -16.90
CA MET A 24 5.25 7.03 -17.06
C MET A 24 5.33 5.98 -18.18
N SER A 25 6.15 6.19 -19.21
CA SER A 25 6.32 5.19 -20.27
C SER A 25 7.03 3.91 -19.81
N GLU A 26 7.83 4.00 -18.74
CA GLU A 26 8.48 2.83 -18.14
C GLU A 26 7.51 1.85 -17.45
N PHE A 27 6.28 2.30 -17.17
CA PHE A 27 5.26 1.46 -16.54
C PHE A 27 4.45 0.63 -17.53
N THR A 28 4.52 0.92 -18.84
CA THR A 28 3.78 0.17 -19.87
C THR A 28 4.25 -1.29 -19.96
N ASP A 29 5.48 -1.57 -19.53
CA ASP A 29 6.06 -2.93 -19.58
C ASP A 29 5.83 -3.76 -18.30
N VAL A 30 5.33 -3.14 -17.23
CA VAL A 30 5.18 -3.81 -15.91
C VAL A 30 3.88 -4.62 -15.80
N SER A 31 2.92 -4.40 -16.68
CA SER A 31 1.61 -5.10 -16.68
C SER A 31 1.64 -6.52 -17.25
N SER A 32 2.81 -7.10 -17.54
CA SER A 32 2.93 -8.37 -18.28
C SER A 32 3.76 -9.48 -17.63
N SER A 33 4.15 -9.40 -16.37
CA SER A 33 4.74 -10.57 -15.68
C SER A 33 3.63 -11.48 -15.12
N ALA A 34 3.20 -12.43 -15.94
CA ALA A 34 2.10 -13.36 -15.64
C ALA A 34 2.44 -14.50 -14.65
N ASP A 35 3.57 -14.40 -13.94
CA ASP A 35 4.07 -15.47 -13.06
C ASP A 35 4.02 -15.13 -11.56
N ASP A 36 3.49 -13.99 -11.17
CA ASP A 36 3.40 -13.60 -9.76
C ASP A 36 1.95 -13.76 -9.27
N GLU A 37 1.71 -14.56 -8.23
CA GLU A 37 0.41 -14.73 -7.57
C GLU A 37 -0.16 -13.40 -7.02
N ASN A 38 0.65 -12.34 -7.05
CA ASN A 38 0.33 -11.00 -6.58
C ASN A 38 0.24 -10.04 -7.75
N GLU A 39 -0.96 -9.56 -8.04
CA GLU A 39 -1.20 -8.65 -9.16
C GLU A 39 -0.93 -7.20 -8.76
N LEU A 40 0.15 -6.63 -9.30
CA LEU A 40 0.43 -5.19 -9.25
C LEU A 40 -0.04 -4.55 -10.55
N THR A 41 -1.05 -3.69 -10.46
CA THR A 41 -1.55 -2.90 -11.59
C THR A 41 -1.16 -1.43 -11.40
N ILE A 42 -0.60 -0.82 -12.44
CA ILE A 42 -0.19 0.59 -12.42
C ILE A 42 -1.00 1.34 -13.48
N GLN A 43 -1.71 2.38 -13.06
CA GLN A 43 -2.44 3.27 -13.94
C GLN A 43 -1.84 4.66 -13.88
N CYS A 44 -1.45 5.19 -15.04
CA CYS A 44 -0.84 6.51 -15.17
C CYS A 44 -1.79 7.48 -15.86
N SER A 45 -1.95 8.67 -15.31
CA SER A 45 -2.69 9.76 -15.91
C SER A 45 -1.79 10.98 -16.08
N ALA A 46 -1.37 11.26 -17.30
CA ALA A 46 -0.55 12.43 -17.61
C ALA A 46 -1.34 13.74 -17.43
N VAL A 47 -2.67 13.71 -17.55
CA VAL A 47 -3.54 14.88 -17.39
C VAL A 47 -3.65 15.30 -15.92
N SER A 48 -3.95 14.36 -15.03
CA SER A 48 -3.99 14.63 -13.59
C SER A 48 -2.61 14.61 -12.93
N ARG A 49 -1.58 14.15 -13.63
CA ARG A 49 -0.24 13.90 -13.11
C ARG A 49 -0.26 12.97 -11.90
N GLU A 50 -1.05 11.93 -12.00
CA GLU A 50 -1.20 10.92 -10.95
C GLU A 50 -0.80 9.55 -11.46
N ILE A 51 -0.18 8.78 -10.60
CA ILE A 51 0.07 7.35 -10.79
C ILE A 51 -0.66 6.62 -9.67
N VAL A 52 -1.54 5.71 -10.04
CA VAL A 52 -2.27 4.85 -9.12
C VAL A 52 -1.67 3.44 -9.21
N ALA A 53 -1.04 3.00 -8.16
CA ALA A 53 -0.56 1.64 -8.02
C ALA A 53 -1.56 0.84 -7.17
N THR A 54 -2.11 -0.22 -7.75
CA THR A 54 -3.06 -1.12 -7.10
C THR A 54 -2.40 -2.48 -6.92
N TYR A 55 -2.35 -2.94 -5.69
CA TYR A 55 -1.85 -4.26 -5.32
C TYR A 55 -3.00 -5.14 -4.87
N VAL A 56 -3.15 -6.29 -5.53
CA VAL A 56 -4.19 -7.29 -5.22
C VAL A 56 -3.52 -8.59 -4.82
N LYS A 57 -3.85 -9.09 -3.64
CA LYS A 57 -3.45 -10.41 -3.15
C LYS A 57 -4.59 -10.99 -2.33
N ASP A 58 -5.06 -12.15 -2.69
CA ASP A 58 -6.25 -12.76 -2.10
C ASP A 58 -7.45 -11.77 -2.09
N ASP A 59 -8.04 -11.53 -0.94
CA ASP A 59 -9.12 -10.55 -0.74
C ASP A 59 -8.63 -9.12 -0.43
N CYS A 60 -7.30 -8.90 -0.46
CA CYS A 60 -6.70 -7.60 -0.20
C CYS A 60 -6.58 -6.79 -1.47
N ASN A 61 -7.06 -5.55 -1.42
CA ASN A 61 -6.84 -4.56 -2.45
C ASN A 61 -6.35 -3.27 -1.79
N ILE A 62 -5.09 -2.91 -2.05
CA ILE A 62 -4.43 -1.74 -1.48
C ILE A 62 -4.06 -0.82 -2.63
N GLU A 63 -4.41 0.47 -2.49
CA GLU A 63 -4.16 1.47 -3.53
C GLU A 63 -3.30 2.61 -2.99
N MET A 64 -2.16 2.83 -3.65
CA MET A 64 -1.29 4.00 -3.45
C MET A 64 -1.45 4.97 -4.61
N ILE A 65 -1.44 6.26 -4.31
CA ILE A 65 -1.46 7.34 -5.30
C ILE A 65 -0.20 8.18 -5.13
N LEU A 66 0.51 8.36 -6.23
CA LEU A 66 1.58 9.34 -6.36
C LEU A 66 1.05 10.53 -7.13
N SER A 67 1.00 11.71 -6.50
CA SER A 67 0.60 12.96 -7.14
C SER A 67 1.86 13.78 -7.46
N ILE A 68 2.10 14.00 -8.73
CA ILE A 68 3.32 14.63 -9.25
C ILE A 68 3.07 16.14 -9.36
N PRO A 69 3.86 16.99 -8.67
CA PRO A 69 3.66 18.42 -8.71
C PRO A 69 3.99 19.00 -10.10
N PRO A 70 3.42 20.16 -10.47
CA PRO A 70 3.67 20.79 -11.77
C PRO A 70 5.12 21.23 -11.98
N THR A 71 5.89 21.33 -10.93
CA THR A 71 7.30 21.76 -10.91
C THR A 71 8.27 20.59 -10.71
N TYR A 72 7.79 19.35 -10.80
CA TYR A 72 8.63 18.16 -10.68
C TYR A 72 9.84 18.22 -11.64
N PRO A 73 11.07 17.86 -11.21
CA PRO A 73 11.44 17.25 -9.93
C PRO A 73 11.85 18.25 -8.83
N LEU A 74 11.54 19.54 -8.97
CA LEU A 74 11.93 20.55 -7.98
C LEU A 74 11.13 20.44 -6.68
N ASP A 75 9.84 20.18 -6.80
CA ASP A 75 8.97 19.92 -5.67
C ASP A 75 8.76 18.41 -5.48
N THR A 76 8.53 18.03 -4.24
CA THR A 76 8.38 16.62 -3.85
C THR A 76 7.06 16.04 -4.29
N VAL A 77 7.08 14.77 -4.72
CA VAL A 77 5.88 13.99 -5.03
C VAL A 77 5.09 13.73 -3.74
N GLU A 78 3.77 13.90 -3.81
CA GLU A 78 2.88 13.54 -2.71
C GLU A 78 2.51 12.06 -2.80
N VAL A 79 2.65 11.36 -1.67
CA VAL A 79 2.37 9.93 -1.55
C VAL A 79 1.14 9.74 -0.68
N ASN A 80 0.05 9.31 -1.28
CA ASN A 80 -1.24 9.13 -0.63
C ASN A 80 -1.72 7.68 -0.75
N CYS A 81 -2.56 7.24 0.21
CA CYS A 81 -3.25 5.97 0.14
C CYS A 81 -4.75 6.20 -0.07
N ARG A 82 -5.30 5.64 -1.14
CA ARG A 82 -6.74 5.69 -1.39
C ARG A 82 -7.48 4.61 -0.60
N LYS A 83 -6.86 3.43 -0.48
CA LYS A 83 -7.48 2.28 0.17
C LYS A 83 -6.44 1.55 1.01
N LEU A 84 -6.64 1.59 2.31
CA LEU A 84 -5.77 0.94 3.28
C LEU A 84 -6.49 -0.26 3.89
N VAL A 85 -6.12 -1.45 3.45
CA VAL A 85 -6.73 -2.70 3.91
C VAL A 85 -5.69 -3.51 4.67
N GLY A 86 -5.99 -3.85 5.92
CA GLY A 86 -5.11 -4.65 6.76
C GLY A 86 -3.85 -3.94 7.30
N ILE A 87 -3.54 -2.75 6.83
CA ILE A 87 -2.35 -1.99 7.21
C ILE A 87 -2.73 -0.88 8.20
N LYS A 88 -2.02 -0.80 9.32
CA LYS A 88 -2.22 0.27 10.31
C LYS A 88 -1.74 1.62 9.77
N GLN A 89 -2.45 2.70 10.10
CA GLN A 89 -2.13 4.06 9.67
C GLN A 89 -0.68 4.49 9.99
N ASP A 90 -0.15 4.09 11.15
CA ASP A 90 1.22 4.44 11.54
C ASP A 90 2.28 3.70 10.70
N LYS A 91 1.96 2.48 10.24
CA LYS A 91 2.81 1.72 9.32
C LYS A 91 2.82 2.38 7.94
N TRP A 92 1.64 2.76 7.43
CA TRP A 92 1.51 3.51 6.19
C TRP A 92 2.31 4.83 6.21
N ARG A 93 2.18 5.62 7.28
CA ARG A 93 2.92 6.87 7.42
C ARG A 93 4.44 6.68 7.31
N ARG A 94 4.98 5.63 7.92
CA ARG A 94 6.41 5.30 7.80
C ARG A 94 6.80 4.97 6.38
N TRP A 95 5.99 4.19 5.66
CA TRP A 95 6.23 3.87 4.26
C TRP A 95 6.18 5.12 3.37
N ALA A 96 5.18 5.96 3.56
CA ALA A 96 5.07 7.20 2.80
C ALA A 96 6.31 8.09 2.97
N VAL A 97 6.82 8.22 4.20
CA VAL A 97 8.08 8.97 4.47
C VAL A 97 9.27 8.33 3.76
N GLN A 98 9.40 7.01 3.79
CA GLN A 98 10.49 6.29 3.10
C GLN A 98 10.42 6.49 1.58
N ILE A 99 9.22 6.39 1.00
CA ILE A 99 9.01 6.60 -0.44
C ILE A 99 9.32 8.04 -0.82
N VAL A 100 8.82 9.04 -0.08
CA VAL A 100 9.13 10.45 -0.35
C VAL A 100 10.64 10.72 -0.23
N ALA A 101 11.32 10.15 0.76
CA ALA A 101 12.76 10.28 0.91
C ALA A 101 13.53 9.69 -0.28
N LEU A 102 13.10 8.52 -0.77
CA LEU A 102 13.67 7.88 -1.96
C LEU A 102 13.46 8.76 -3.21
N LEU A 103 12.23 9.22 -3.45
CA LEU A 103 11.87 10.05 -4.60
C LEU A 103 12.52 11.44 -4.56
N SER A 104 12.89 11.93 -3.38
CA SER A 104 13.61 13.20 -3.20
C SER A 104 15.12 13.05 -3.35
N SER A 105 15.63 11.83 -3.43
CA SER A 105 17.04 11.57 -3.72
C SER A 105 17.34 11.85 -5.20
N ARG A 106 18.60 12.19 -5.52
CA ARG A 106 18.98 12.61 -6.89
C ARG A 106 18.74 11.54 -7.96
N ASP A 107 18.75 10.26 -7.55
CA ASP A 107 18.63 9.10 -8.44
C ASP A 107 17.33 8.31 -8.23
N GLY A 108 16.39 8.82 -7.41
CA GLY A 108 15.14 8.13 -7.12
C GLY A 108 14.12 8.30 -8.25
N SER A 109 13.71 7.20 -8.88
CA SER A 109 12.66 7.15 -9.90
C SER A 109 11.28 6.84 -9.29
N LEU A 110 10.21 7.24 -9.99
CA LEU A 110 8.83 6.91 -9.60
C LEU A 110 8.64 5.38 -9.54
N ARG A 111 9.29 4.64 -10.43
CA ARG A 111 9.29 3.17 -10.44
C ARG A 111 9.87 2.59 -9.15
N GLU A 112 11.02 3.06 -8.71
CA GLU A 112 11.64 2.59 -7.47
C GLU A 112 10.77 2.87 -6.25
N GLY A 113 10.09 4.02 -6.21
CA GLY A 113 9.12 4.35 -5.17
C GLY A 113 7.96 3.34 -5.11
N ILE A 114 7.41 2.94 -6.26
CA ILE A 114 6.35 1.94 -6.35
C ILE A 114 6.85 0.55 -5.97
N MET A 115 8.06 0.17 -6.40
CA MET A 115 8.65 -1.13 -6.04
C MET A 115 8.98 -1.23 -4.55
N LEU A 116 9.44 -0.15 -3.93
CA LEU A 116 9.61 -0.08 -2.48
C LEU A 116 8.28 -0.26 -1.74
N TRP A 117 7.22 0.39 -2.24
CA TRP A 117 5.88 0.20 -1.68
C TRP A 117 5.40 -1.25 -1.83
N LYS A 118 5.53 -1.85 -3.02
CA LYS A 118 5.19 -3.26 -3.26
C LYS A 118 5.93 -4.17 -2.28
N HIS A 119 7.24 -4.02 -2.15
CA HIS A 119 8.06 -4.79 -1.23
C HIS A 119 7.56 -4.68 0.23
N ASN A 120 7.25 -3.47 0.69
CA ASN A 120 6.72 -3.24 2.04
C ASN A 120 5.35 -3.91 2.25
N VAL A 121 4.50 -3.95 1.21
CA VAL A 121 3.22 -4.66 1.23
C VAL A 121 3.46 -6.17 1.29
N ASP A 122 4.32 -6.71 0.42
CA ASP A 122 4.68 -8.13 0.39
C ASP A 122 5.19 -8.60 1.76
N GLU A 123 6.16 -7.90 2.34
CA GLU A 123 6.68 -8.19 3.70
C GLU A 123 5.59 -8.19 4.78
N THR A 124 4.55 -7.38 4.59
CA THR A 124 3.45 -7.30 5.56
C THR A 124 2.45 -8.42 5.41
N MET A 125 2.23 -8.86 4.18
CA MET A 125 1.27 -9.92 3.84
C MET A 125 1.89 -11.31 3.95
N ASP A 126 3.21 -11.38 3.86
CA ASP A 126 3.93 -12.65 3.87
C ASP A 126 3.82 -13.35 5.22
N GLY A 127 3.47 -14.64 5.21
CA GLY A 127 3.29 -15.44 6.42
C GLY A 127 2.04 -15.12 7.25
N VAL A 128 1.12 -14.28 6.77
CA VAL A 128 -0.15 -14.04 7.47
C VAL A 128 -1.12 -15.19 7.19
N GLU A 129 -1.35 -16.01 8.22
CA GLU A 129 -2.33 -17.07 8.16
C GLU A 129 -3.77 -16.54 8.25
N PRO A 130 -4.73 -17.16 7.52
CA PRO A 130 -6.13 -16.77 7.60
C PRO A 130 -6.69 -17.05 9.01
N CYS A 131 -7.64 -16.23 9.43
CA CYS A 131 -8.32 -16.43 10.71
C CYS A 131 -9.08 -17.76 10.71
N PRO A 132 -8.85 -18.68 11.68
CA PRO A 132 -9.50 -19.99 11.71
C PRO A 132 -11.01 -19.97 11.98
N ILE A 133 -11.60 -18.79 12.25
CA ILE A 133 -13.05 -18.64 12.46
C ILE A 133 -13.77 -18.28 11.16
N CYS A 134 -13.23 -17.39 10.35
CA CYS A 134 -13.85 -16.92 9.10
C CYS A 134 -13.12 -17.39 7.84
N TYR A 135 -11.95 -17.99 7.99
CA TYR A 135 -11.09 -18.52 6.91
C TYR A 135 -10.63 -17.45 5.90
N THR A 136 -10.61 -16.18 6.30
CA THR A 136 -10.11 -15.07 5.48
C THR A 136 -8.94 -14.38 6.18
N VAL A 137 -8.03 -13.80 5.39
CA VAL A 137 -6.93 -12.96 5.88
C VAL A 137 -7.46 -11.58 6.25
N ILE A 138 -8.38 -11.05 5.45
CA ILE A 138 -9.01 -9.76 5.71
C ILE A 138 -10.44 -9.94 6.22
N GLN A 139 -10.73 -9.31 7.33
CA GLN A 139 -12.06 -9.32 7.92
C GLN A 139 -13.00 -8.39 7.15
N ASN A 140 -14.18 -8.91 6.75
CA ASN A 140 -15.09 -8.19 5.82
C ASN A 140 -15.67 -6.90 6.36
N THR A 141 -15.83 -6.74 7.70
CA THR A 141 -16.52 -5.59 8.30
C THR A 141 -15.60 -4.43 8.64
N ASP A 142 -14.37 -4.68 9.12
CA ASP A 142 -13.43 -3.64 9.53
C ASP A 142 -12.12 -3.64 8.75
N ARG A 143 -12.02 -4.54 7.77
CA ARG A 143 -10.83 -4.66 6.92
C ARG A 143 -9.52 -4.90 7.70
N SER A 144 -9.62 -5.48 8.89
CA SER A 144 -8.46 -5.79 9.73
C SER A 144 -7.86 -7.16 9.40
N MET A 145 -6.57 -7.32 9.67
CA MET A 145 -5.89 -8.60 9.70
C MET A 145 -6.08 -9.31 11.05
N PRO A 146 -5.85 -10.64 11.14
CA PRO A 146 -5.79 -11.35 12.41
C PRO A 146 -4.73 -10.71 13.32
N ASN A 147 -5.12 -10.28 14.51
CA ASN A 147 -4.27 -9.49 15.41
C ASN A 147 -4.25 -9.99 16.86
N LEU A 148 -5.07 -10.99 17.18
CA LEU A 148 -5.11 -11.60 18.50
C LEU A 148 -4.62 -13.05 18.43
N SER A 149 -3.53 -13.35 19.14
CA SER A 149 -2.96 -14.71 19.18
C SER A 149 -3.38 -15.46 20.43
N CYS A 150 -3.74 -16.73 20.28
CA CYS A 150 -3.89 -17.61 21.42
C CYS A 150 -2.53 -17.87 22.09
N ARG A 151 -2.47 -17.75 23.42
CA ARG A 151 -1.22 -17.98 24.18
C ARG A 151 -0.71 -19.42 24.09
N THR A 152 -1.61 -20.39 23.92
CA THR A 152 -1.29 -21.82 23.90
C THR A 152 -0.97 -22.32 22.50
N CYS A 153 -1.90 -22.20 21.54
CA CYS A 153 -1.72 -22.73 20.18
C CYS A 153 -1.13 -21.75 19.17
N LYS A 154 -0.90 -20.48 19.58
CA LYS A 154 -0.32 -19.39 18.75
C LYS A 154 -1.13 -18.97 17.53
N ASN A 155 -2.24 -19.64 17.21
CA ASN A 155 -3.08 -19.23 16.08
C ASN A 155 -3.61 -17.82 16.25
N MET A 156 -3.67 -17.09 15.13
CA MET A 156 -4.10 -15.70 15.06
C MET A 156 -5.58 -15.61 14.69
N PHE A 157 -6.27 -14.67 15.29
CA PHE A 157 -7.71 -14.43 15.08
C PHE A 157 -7.99 -12.95 14.86
N HIS A 158 -9.03 -12.64 14.07
CA HIS A 158 -9.58 -11.30 14.07
C HIS A 158 -10.26 -11.00 15.41
N SER A 159 -10.08 -9.81 15.92
CA SER A 159 -10.70 -9.38 17.18
C SER A 159 -12.21 -9.59 17.17
N LYS A 160 -12.89 -9.16 16.10
CA LYS A 160 -14.35 -9.31 15.96
C LYS A 160 -14.81 -10.77 15.89
N CYS A 161 -14.06 -11.62 15.19
CA CYS A 161 -14.37 -13.04 15.11
C CYS A 161 -14.28 -13.70 16.49
N LEU A 162 -13.23 -13.37 17.23
CA LEU A 162 -13.01 -13.90 18.56
C LEU A 162 -14.04 -13.41 19.57
N TYR A 163 -14.39 -12.12 19.54
CA TYR A 163 -15.47 -11.57 20.38
C TYR A 163 -16.82 -12.23 20.09
N LYS A 164 -17.15 -12.43 18.82
CA LYS A 164 -18.36 -13.14 18.41
C LYS A 164 -18.36 -14.59 18.94
N TRP A 165 -17.22 -15.26 18.87
CA TRP A 165 -17.05 -16.60 19.42
C TRP A 165 -17.30 -16.62 20.93
N PHE A 166 -16.68 -15.74 21.71
CA PHE A 166 -16.87 -15.66 23.16
C PHE A 166 -18.33 -15.39 23.55
N SER A 167 -18.99 -14.50 22.82
CA SER A 167 -20.40 -14.16 23.04
C SER A 167 -21.33 -15.33 22.73
N SER A 168 -21.03 -16.13 21.70
CA SER A 168 -21.87 -17.26 21.29
C SER A 168 -21.63 -18.52 22.12
N SER A 169 -20.39 -18.77 22.56
CA SER A 169 -20.00 -19.94 23.33
C SER A 169 -20.13 -19.74 24.82
N SER A 170 -20.42 -18.53 25.31
CA SER A 170 -20.43 -18.16 26.74
C SER A 170 -19.13 -18.56 27.46
N SER A 171 -18.03 -18.70 26.74
CA SER A 171 -16.75 -19.18 27.24
C SER A 171 -15.61 -18.34 26.69
N SER A 172 -14.66 -17.98 27.53
CA SER A 172 -13.42 -17.26 27.14
C SER A 172 -12.32 -18.22 26.70
N SER A 173 -12.67 -19.32 26.04
CA SER A 173 -11.74 -20.35 25.59
C SER A 173 -11.42 -20.24 24.09
N CYS A 174 -10.21 -20.65 23.72
CA CYS A 174 -9.77 -20.66 22.33
C CYS A 174 -10.65 -21.60 21.48
N PRO A 175 -11.12 -21.18 20.29
CA PRO A 175 -11.91 -22.01 19.39
C PRO A 175 -11.23 -23.31 18.97
N LEU A 176 -9.88 -23.32 18.91
CA LEU A 176 -9.11 -24.46 18.43
C LEU A 176 -8.61 -25.37 19.55
N CYS A 177 -7.84 -24.83 20.49
CA CYS A 177 -7.22 -25.65 21.54
C CYS A 177 -7.99 -25.68 22.87
N ARG A 178 -9.09 -24.91 22.98
CA ARG A 178 -9.98 -24.85 24.17
C ARG A 178 -9.30 -24.36 25.45
N SER A 179 -8.04 -23.95 25.41
CA SER A 179 -7.39 -23.30 26.54
C SER A 179 -8.01 -21.93 26.82
N VAL A 180 -7.89 -21.44 28.04
CA VAL A 180 -8.31 -20.06 28.38
C VAL A 180 -7.52 -19.06 27.54
N PHE A 181 -8.20 -18.08 26.98
CA PHE A 181 -7.61 -17.11 26.02
C PHE A 181 -6.89 -15.98 26.71
#